data_61e7c8f0a4b7902f83e7c4270f1e4388
#
_entry.id   61e7c8f0a4b7902f83e7c4270f1e4388
#
_cell.length_a   1.000
_cell.length_b   1.000
_cell.length_c   1.000
_cell.angle_alpha   90.00
_cell.angle_beta   90.00
_cell.angle_gamma   90.00
#
_symmetry.space_group_name_H-M   'P 1'
#
loop_
_entity.id
_entity.type
_entity.pdbx_description
1 polymer ?
#
loop_
_entity_poly.entity_id
_entity_poly.type
_entity_poly.pdbx_seq_one_letter_code
_entity_poly.pdbx_strand_id
1 'polypeptide(L)'
;MEERKKVSIVMCTYNGAKYLRKQLDSIVNQTYPIYELIIQDDHSTDGTWEVLQGYQRKYPFIKVYMNESGKGVNRNFFSAFYRATGDFIAISDQDDIWEPRKLEWQVEAIGDAWLCAGMTRPFSDMNGVKTFFDERVANRCLERTIYCSMIAGHTMLFKRALLDKIPDWRYWSDYFLYDHLLQIVVESYEKLVYLDRVLVNQRRHLQAVTYSEPMNYAKTPLNMLDYLCRTFAYYRHPKVREGMDAYFSKLYELLSAIPADTISRTNALCLAFYQSKHSVLARMRLAMLCVRLRNKIFYSTEKNKSFSVLRAIYFPISCSDYFRYFMYR
;
A
#
# COMPACT_ATOMS: atom_id res chain seq x y z
N MET A 1 27.08 -0.54 24.84
CA MET A 1 25.67 -0.95 24.53
C MET A 1 25.21 -0.05 23.41
N GLU A 2 24.81 -0.62 22.28
CA GLU A 2 24.17 0.18 21.21
C GLU A 2 22.90 0.84 21.74
N GLU A 3 22.74 2.15 21.51
CA GLU A 3 21.56 2.87 21.94
C GLU A 3 20.32 2.29 21.22
N ARG A 4 19.29 1.93 22.01
CA ARG A 4 18.08 1.30 21.49
C ARG A 4 17.37 2.27 20.55
N LYS A 5 17.04 1.83 19.34
CA LYS A 5 16.36 2.65 18.32
C LYS A 5 14.98 3.10 18.78
N LYS A 6 14.67 4.37 18.61
CA LYS A 6 13.39 4.98 18.97
C LYS A 6 12.35 4.75 17.88
N VAL A 7 11.21 4.14 18.23
CA VAL A 7 10.11 3.90 17.30
C VAL A 7 8.96 4.88 17.61
N SER A 8 8.65 5.74 16.65
CA SER A 8 7.40 6.51 16.62
C SER A 8 6.34 5.68 15.92
N ILE A 9 5.16 5.54 16.51
CA ILE A 9 4.00 4.96 15.84
C ILE A 9 3.14 6.13 15.37
N VAL A 10 2.64 6.04 14.12
CA VAL A 10 1.73 7.03 13.54
C VAL A 10 0.42 6.34 13.19
N MET A 11 -0.66 6.83 13.77
CA MET A 11 -2.03 6.40 13.53
C MET A 11 -2.86 7.57 13.03
N CYS A 12 -3.66 7.36 11.98
CA CYS A 12 -4.68 8.31 11.55
C CYS A 12 -6.06 7.75 11.84
N THR A 13 -6.97 8.61 12.33
CA THR A 13 -8.33 8.22 12.70
C THR A 13 -9.38 9.07 11.98
N TYR A 14 -10.50 8.42 11.67
CA TYR A 14 -11.74 9.04 11.21
C TYR A 14 -12.92 8.13 11.51
N ASN A 15 -13.82 8.54 12.40
CA ASN A 15 -15.02 7.79 12.80
C ASN A 15 -14.73 6.32 13.16
N GLY A 16 -13.70 6.10 14.00
CA GLY A 16 -13.17 4.78 14.35
C GLY A 16 -13.54 4.25 15.73
N ALA A 17 -14.37 4.95 16.51
CA ALA A 17 -14.64 4.67 17.92
C ALA A 17 -14.95 3.19 18.22
N LYS A 18 -15.64 2.52 17.30
CA LYS A 18 -16.08 1.12 17.44
C LYS A 18 -14.92 0.14 17.62
N TYR A 19 -13.80 0.34 16.93
CA TYR A 19 -12.69 -0.61 16.88
C TYR A 19 -11.42 -0.10 17.55
N LEU A 20 -11.30 1.22 17.71
CA LEU A 20 -10.10 1.94 18.12
C LEU A 20 -9.50 1.43 19.44
N ARG A 21 -10.34 1.08 20.46
CA ARG A 21 -9.84 0.57 21.75
C ARG A 21 -9.01 -0.70 21.59
N LYS A 22 -9.51 -1.68 20.80
CA LYS A 22 -8.81 -2.95 20.56
C LYS A 22 -7.47 -2.72 19.85
N GLN A 23 -7.44 -1.78 18.89
CA GLN A 23 -6.22 -1.42 18.19
C GLN A 23 -5.22 -0.74 19.14
N LEU A 24 -5.64 0.25 19.90
CA LEU A 24 -4.78 0.94 20.87
C LEU A 24 -4.23 -0.03 21.92
N ASP A 25 -5.06 -0.95 22.44
CA ASP A 25 -4.61 -1.98 23.38
C ASP A 25 -3.53 -2.88 22.77
N SER A 26 -3.65 -3.28 21.48
CA SER A 26 -2.63 -4.08 20.82
C SER A 26 -1.30 -3.32 20.62
N ILE A 27 -1.37 -2.00 20.48
CA ILE A 27 -0.19 -1.14 20.36
C ILE A 27 0.49 -0.97 21.70
N VAL A 28 -0.24 -0.56 22.76
CA VAL A 28 0.39 -0.29 24.07
C VAL A 28 0.98 -1.53 24.73
N ASN A 29 0.60 -2.73 24.28
CA ASN A 29 1.12 -4.02 24.73
C ASN A 29 2.23 -4.59 23.83
N GLN A 30 2.86 -3.80 22.95
CA GLN A 30 4.00 -4.25 22.15
C GLN A 30 5.19 -4.61 23.06
N THR A 31 5.92 -5.69 22.70
CA THR A 31 7.12 -6.12 23.42
C THR A 31 8.30 -5.16 23.23
N TYR A 32 8.36 -4.46 22.10
CA TYR A 32 9.34 -3.40 21.86
C TYR A 32 8.87 -2.07 22.46
N PRO A 33 9.71 -1.34 23.23
CA PRO A 33 9.31 -0.08 23.84
C PRO A 33 8.91 0.97 22.80
N ILE A 34 7.75 1.57 23.02
CA ILE A 34 7.24 2.66 22.19
C ILE A 34 7.88 3.97 22.67
N TYR A 35 8.52 4.68 21.75
CA TYR A 35 9.06 6.01 22.04
C TYR A 35 7.95 7.06 22.09
N GLU A 36 7.07 7.07 21.10
CA GLU A 36 5.85 7.89 21.04
C GLU A 36 4.79 7.24 20.14
N LEU A 37 3.54 7.53 20.41
CA LEU A 37 2.39 7.22 19.54
C LEU A 37 1.71 8.53 19.16
N ILE A 38 1.86 8.93 17.92
CA ILE A 38 1.24 10.11 17.33
C ILE A 38 -0.07 9.67 16.68
N ILE A 39 -1.18 10.23 17.17
CA ILE A 39 -2.50 9.97 16.61
C ILE A 39 -3.05 11.27 16.05
N GLN A 40 -3.44 11.27 14.78
CA GLN A 40 -4.01 12.44 14.13
C GLN A 40 -5.42 12.14 13.64
N ASP A 41 -6.40 12.84 14.21
CA ASP A 41 -7.82 12.67 13.91
C ASP A 41 -8.27 13.59 12.78
N ASP A 42 -9.00 13.03 11.80
CA ASP A 42 -9.51 13.76 10.64
C ASP A 42 -10.92 14.32 10.87
N HIS A 43 -11.14 14.97 12.02
CA HIS A 43 -12.41 15.55 12.43
C HIS A 43 -13.55 14.53 12.58
N SER A 44 -13.31 13.49 13.38
CA SER A 44 -14.32 12.50 13.71
C SER A 44 -15.53 13.13 14.38
N THR A 45 -16.71 12.59 14.08
CA THR A 45 -18.00 13.04 14.61
C THR A 45 -18.68 11.99 15.51
N ASP A 46 -18.04 10.83 15.69
CA ASP A 46 -18.44 9.79 16.65
C ASP A 46 -17.63 9.90 17.96
N GLY A 47 -17.66 8.91 18.81
CA GLY A 47 -16.90 8.90 20.08
C GLY A 47 -15.39 8.68 19.94
N THR A 48 -14.77 8.86 18.75
CA THR A 48 -13.34 8.63 18.51
C THR A 48 -12.48 9.55 19.37
N TRP A 49 -12.78 10.85 19.37
CA TRP A 49 -11.99 11.85 20.07
C TRP A 49 -11.94 11.60 21.59
N GLU A 50 -13.05 11.24 22.19
CA GLU A 50 -13.16 10.92 23.62
C GLU A 50 -12.33 9.69 23.99
N VAL A 51 -12.31 8.67 23.12
CA VAL A 51 -11.46 7.48 23.28
C VAL A 51 -10.01 7.89 23.26
N LEU A 52 -9.58 8.68 22.27
CA LEU A 52 -8.19 9.15 22.13
C LEU A 52 -7.73 9.95 23.35
N GLN A 53 -8.53 10.89 23.81
CA GLN A 53 -8.22 11.67 25.03
C GLN A 53 -8.09 10.77 26.27
N GLY A 54 -8.91 9.71 26.38
CA GLY A 54 -8.81 8.73 27.45
C GLY A 54 -7.47 8.02 27.48
N TYR A 55 -6.98 7.57 26.33
CA TYR A 55 -5.68 6.93 26.20
C TYR A 55 -4.52 7.90 26.40
N GLN A 56 -4.60 9.12 25.90
CA GLN A 56 -3.58 10.16 26.12
C GLN A 56 -3.38 10.47 27.59
N ARG A 57 -4.46 10.55 28.39
CA ARG A 57 -4.36 10.74 29.85
C ARG A 57 -3.70 9.56 30.56
N LYS A 58 -3.90 8.33 30.06
CA LYS A 58 -3.37 7.10 30.67
C LYS A 58 -1.92 6.83 30.31
N TYR A 59 -1.51 7.19 29.09
CA TYR A 59 -0.20 6.85 28.52
C TYR A 59 0.53 8.12 28.07
N PRO A 60 1.55 8.62 28.81
CA PRO A 60 2.24 9.89 28.53
C PRO A 60 2.94 9.95 27.15
N PHE A 61 3.26 8.79 26.55
CA PHE A 61 3.86 8.73 25.22
C PHE A 61 2.86 8.89 24.08
N ILE A 62 1.56 8.93 24.35
CA ILE A 62 0.51 9.15 23.36
C ILE A 62 0.27 10.65 23.18
N LYS A 63 0.37 11.12 21.93
CA LYS A 63 0.13 12.51 21.53
C LYS A 63 -0.99 12.55 20.53
N VAL A 64 -2.07 13.25 20.83
CA VAL A 64 -3.25 13.35 19.96
C VAL A 64 -3.33 14.73 19.34
N TYR A 65 -3.56 14.77 18.03
CA TYR A 65 -3.68 16.00 17.24
C TYR A 65 -4.93 15.97 16.39
N MET A 66 -5.47 17.17 16.10
CA MET A 66 -6.46 17.34 15.03
C MET A 66 -5.73 17.56 13.71
N ASN A 67 -6.26 16.99 12.62
CA ASN A 67 -5.70 17.20 11.28
C ASN A 67 -6.00 18.61 10.78
N GLU A 68 -4.97 19.41 10.55
CA GLU A 68 -5.05 20.76 9.99
C GLU A 68 -4.56 20.84 8.54
N SER A 69 -4.09 19.72 7.98
CA SER A 69 -3.43 19.67 6.67
C SER A 69 -4.38 19.40 5.48
N GLY A 70 -5.69 19.44 5.73
CA GLY A 70 -6.72 19.09 4.77
C GLY A 70 -7.22 17.66 4.94
N LYS A 71 -8.50 17.46 4.67
CA LYS A 71 -9.18 16.18 4.83
C LYS A 71 -8.63 15.08 3.91
N GLY A 72 -8.70 13.86 4.39
CA GLY A 72 -8.39 12.66 3.63
C GLY A 72 -7.13 11.92 4.10
N VAL A 73 -7.14 10.62 3.88
CA VAL A 73 -6.16 9.67 4.42
C VAL A 73 -4.71 10.03 4.09
N ASN A 74 -4.43 10.43 2.85
CA ASN A 74 -3.06 10.74 2.41
C ASN A 74 -2.46 11.93 3.15
N ARG A 75 -3.17 13.06 3.14
CA ARG A 75 -2.71 14.29 3.80
C ARG A 75 -2.62 14.12 5.29
N ASN A 76 -3.54 13.35 5.87
CA ASN A 76 -3.54 13.02 7.28
C ASN A 76 -2.27 12.22 7.65
N PHE A 77 -1.97 11.11 6.95
CA PHE A 77 -0.77 10.32 7.24
C PHE A 77 0.52 11.09 6.99
N PHE A 78 0.66 11.75 5.83
CA PHE A 78 1.90 12.48 5.55
C PHE A 78 2.17 13.58 6.56
N SER A 79 1.19 14.40 6.91
CA SER A 79 1.40 15.45 7.91
C SER A 79 1.72 14.88 9.30
N ALA A 80 1.13 13.73 9.66
CA ALA A 80 1.44 13.04 10.90
C ALA A 80 2.85 12.43 10.91
N PHE A 81 3.36 11.91 9.78
CA PHE A 81 4.74 11.40 9.70
C PHE A 81 5.78 12.46 10.03
N TYR A 82 5.58 13.72 9.60
CA TYR A 82 6.49 14.83 9.90
C TYR A 82 6.43 15.29 11.35
N ARG A 83 5.46 14.85 12.16
CA ARG A 83 5.44 15.05 13.62
C ARG A 83 6.31 14.03 14.35
N ALA A 84 6.64 12.89 13.72
CA ALA A 84 7.42 11.83 14.31
C ALA A 84 8.89 12.23 14.51
N THR A 85 9.44 11.92 15.69
CA THR A 85 10.80 12.31 16.09
C THR A 85 11.73 11.12 16.36
N GLY A 86 11.21 9.88 16.33
CA GLY A 86 12.00 8.66 16.47
C GLY A 86 12.84 8.32 15.24
N ASP A 87 13.72 7.33 15.39
CA ASP A 87 14.56 6.82 14.29
C ASP A 87 13.72 6.11 13.23
N PHE A 88 12.66 5.42 13.70
CA PHE A 88 11.73 4.66 12.87
C PHE A 88 10.30 5.18 13.03
N ILE A 89 9.52 5.02 11.96
CA ILE A 89 8.08 5.27 11.95
C ILE A 89 7.36 3.97 11.60
N ALA A 90 6.45 3.53 12.49
CA ALA A 90 5.53 2.43 12.24
C ALA A 90 4.14 2.96 11.94
N ILE A 91 3.49 2.46 10.90
CA ILE A 91 2.17 2.91 10.47
C ILE A 91 1.08 2.03 11.11
N SER A 92 0.01 2.65 11.57
CA SER A 92 -1.15 1.97 12.13
C SER A 92 -2.46 2.49 11.52
N ASP A 93 -3.31 1.57 11.08
CA ASP A 93 -4.73 1.85 10.87
C ASP A 93 -5.47 1.83 12.22
N GLN A 94 -6.69 2.33 12.29
CA GLN A 94 -7.44 2.54 13.53
C GLN A 94 -8.26 1.32 14.01
N ASP A 95 -8.38 0.29 13.17
CA ASP A 95 -9.38 -0.78 13.28
C ASP A 95 -8.82 -2.21 13.25
N ASP A 96 -7.51 -2.36 13.21
CA ASP A 96 -6.79 -3.64 13.15
C ASP A 96 -6.42 -4.17 14.56
N ILE A 97 -5.61 -5.23 14.59
CA ILE A 97 -4.97 -5.75 15.80
C ILE A 97 -3.53 -6.15 15.44
N TRP A 98 -2.55 -5.54 16.11
CA TRP A 98 -1.14 -5.86 15.89
C TRP A 98 -0.71 -7.13 16.62
N GLU A 99 0.18 -7.90 16.00
CA GLU A 99 0.88 -8.98 16.68
C GLU A 99 1.79 -8.40 17.78
N PRO A 100 1.85 -9.02 18.98
CA PRO A 100 2.57 -8.44 20.13
C PRO A 100 4.05 -8.14 19.87
N ARG A 101 4.70 -8.91 18.99
CA ARG A 101 6.12 -8.75 18.64
C ARG A 101 6.37 -8.05 17.30
N LYS A 102 5.35 -7.38 16.74
CA LYS A 102 5.46 -6.71 15.42
C LYS A 102 6.66 -5.78 15.36
N LEU A 103 6.77 -4.84 16.28
CA LEU A 103 7.85 -3.85 16.28
C LEU A 103 9.22 -4.49 16.51
N GLU A 104 9.32 -5.44 17.42
CA GLU A 104 10.55 -6.17 17.72
C GLU A 104 11.09 -6.86 16.47
N TRP A 105 10.27 -7.68 15.79
CA TRP A 105 10.66 -8.35 14.56
C TRP A 105 11.07 -7.41 13.43
N GLN A 106 10.40 -6.27 13.31
CA GLN A 106 10.71 -5.31 12.25
C GLN A 106 12.00 -4.54 12.53
N VAL A 107 12.25 -4.15 13.77
CA VAL A 107 13.50 -3.45 14.15
C VAL A 107 14.69 -4.38 14.02
N GLU A 108 14.55 -5.66 14.39
CA GLU A 108 15.61 -6.67 14.22
C GLU A 108 15.95 -6.92 12.74
N ALA A 109 14.94 -6.91 11.87
CA ALA A 109 15.11 -7.31 10.48
C ALA A 109 15.51 -6.19 9.53
N ILE A 110 15.22 -4.93 9.85
CA ILE A 110 15.34 -3.82 8.90
C ILE A 110 16.78 -3.56 8.43
N GLY A 111 17.79 -3.77 9.29
CA GLY A 111 19.19 -3.61 8.94
C GLY A 111 19.50 -2.34 8.14
N ASP A 112 20.12 -2.50 6.97
CA ASP A 112 20.43 -1.40 6.05
C ASP A 112 19.26 -0.98 5.16
N ALA A 113 18.15 -1.74 5.13
CA ALA A 113 16.95 -1.36 4.41
C ALA A 113 16.34 -0.07 4.98
N TRP A 114 15.47 0.55 4.18
CA TRP A 114 14.77 1.78 4.59
C TRP A 114 13.34 1.50 5.04
N LEU A 115 12.76 0.40 4.61
CA LEU A 115 11.42 -0.04 4.98
C LEU A 115 11.40 -1.54 5.23
N CYS A 116 10.73 -1.93 6.32
CA CYS A 116 10.41 -3.31 6.65
C CYS A 116 8.89 -3.47 6.74
N ALA A 117 8.36 -4.50 6.07
CA ALA A 117 6.94 -4.84 6.10
C ALA A 117 6.75 -6.35 6.25
N GLY A 118 5.52 -6.81 6.32
CA GLY A 118 5.21 -8.23 6.41
C GLY A 118 3.77 -8.56 6.07
N MET A 119 3.33 -9.76 6.42
CA MET A 119 2.02 -10.29 6.05
C MET A 119 0.91 -9.67 6.89
N THR A 120 -0.27 -9.60 6.28
CA THR A 120 -1.54 -9.25 6.92
C THR A 120 -2.45 -10.47 6.92
N ARG A 121 -3.07 -10.80 8.06
CA ARG A 121 -4.10 -11.83 8.15
C ARG A 121 -5.47 -11.19 8.28
N PRO A 122 -6.36 -11.30 7.29
CA PRO A 122 -7.70 -10.73 7.38
C PRO A 122 -8.60 -11.55 8.32
N PHE A 123 -9.41 -10.86 9.13
CA PHE A 123 -10.45 -11.44 9.96
C PHE A 123 -11.67 -10.54 10.02
N SER A 124 -12.81 -11.04 10.50
CA SER A 124 -13.99 -10.23 10.75
C SER A 124 -14.71 -10.67 12.02
N ASP A 125 -15.18 -9.69 12.79
CA ASP A 125 -16.11 -9.90 13.92
C ASP A 125 -17.58 -9.82 13.47
N MET A 126 -17.84 -9.59 12.17
CA MET A 126 -19.20 -9.40 11.63
C MET A 126 -19.68 -10.65 10.89
N ASN A 127 -20.89 -11.08 11.18
CA ASN A 127 -21.54 -12.14 10.40
C ASN A 127 -21.72 -11.70 8.94
N GLY A 128 -21.48 -12.63 8.00
CA GLY A 128 -21.65 -12.41 6.56
C GLY A 128 -20.48 -11.69 5.86
N VAL A 129 -19.51 -11.17 6.58
CA VAL A 129 -18.28 -10.63 5.98
C VAL A 129 -17.29 -11.75 5.70
N LYS A 130 -17.04 -11.99 4.41
CA LYS A 130 -16.08 -13.01 3.96
C LYS A 130 -14.67 -12.45 3.99
N THR A 131 -13.73 -13.27 4.46
CA THR A 131 -12.29 -12.96 4.43
C THR A 131 -11.58 -13.96 3.55
N PHE A 132 -10.51 -13.53 2.91
CA PHE A 132 -9.64 -14.39 2.10
C PHE A 132 -8.18 -14.05 2.40
N PHE A 133 -7.42 -15.06 2.80
CA PHE A 133 -5.99 -14.95 2.99
C PHE A 133 -5.28 -15.41 1.72
N ASP A 134 -4.55 -14.51 1.05
CA ASP A 134 -3.83 -14.81 -0.17
C ASP A 134 -2.43 -15.32 0.15
N GLU A 135 -2.23 -16.62 0.02
CA GLU A 135 -0.94 -17.31 0.26
C GLU A 135 0.03 -17.19 -0.92
N ARG A 136 -0.39 -16.57 -2.03
CA ARG A 136 0.50 -16.43 -3.19
C ARG A 136 1.63 -15.47 -2.88
N VAL A 137 2.86 -15.89 -3.22
CA VAL A 137 4.04 -15.06 -3.05
C VAL A 137 4.14 -14.07 -4.21
N ALA A 138 3.89 -12.82 -3.93
CA ALA A 138 4.05 -11.73 -4.89
C ALA A 138 5.53 -11.38 -5.07
N ASN A 139 5.94 -11.06 -6.29
CA ASN A 139 7.21 -10.39 -6.50
C ASN A 139 7.18 -8.99 -5.88
N ARG A 140 8.18 -8.67 -5.10
CA ARG A 140 8.35 -7.35 -4.47
C ARG A 140 9.45 -6.65 -5.22
N CYS A 141 9.06 -5.92 -6.23
CA CYS A 141 9.96 -5.17 -7.10
C CYS A 141 9.20 -4.01 -7.74
N LEU A 142 9.93 -3.00 -8.14
CA LEU A 142 9.36 -1.78 -8.69
C LEU A 142 8.47 -2.03 -9.91
N GLU A 143 8.85 -2.96 -10.82
CA GLU A 143 8.09 -3.29 -12.00
C GLU A 143 6.68 -3.84 -11.72
N ARG A 144 6.48 -4.42 -10.52
CA ARG A 144 5.16 -4.85 -10.07
C ARG A 144 4.44 -3.74 -9.31
N THR A 145 5.15 -3.04 -8.43
CA THR A 145 4.61 -1.97 -7.58
C THR A 145 4.01 -0.83 -8.39
N ILE A 146 4.54 -0.54 -9.57
CA ILE A 146 4.04 0.56 -10.43
C ILE A 146 2.58 0.44 -10.85
N TYR A 147 1.97 -0.73 -10.83
CA TYR A 147 0.55 -0.88 -11.17
C TYR A 147 -0.31 -1.42 -10.02
N CYS A 148 0.31 -1.91 -8.96
CA CYS A 148 -0.42 -2.46 -7.82
C CYS A 148 0.45 -2.40 -6.55
N SER A 149 0.02 -1.63 -5.55
CA SER A 149 0.63 -1.71 -4.23
C SER A 149 0.45 -3.12 -3.66
N MET A 150 1.54 -3.73 -3.22
CA MET A 150 1.56 -5.11 -2.72
C MET A 150 1.76 -5.20 -1.21
N ILE A 151 1.98 -4.06 -0.57
CA ILE A 151 2.28 -3.97 0.86
C ILE A 151 1.26 -3.02 1.48
N ALA A 152 0.51 -3.54 2.44
CA ALA A 152 -0.43 -2.72 3.19
C ALA A 152 0.30 -1.77 4.14
N GLY A 153 -0.10 -0.50 4.16
CA GLY A 153 0.51 0.56 4.95
C GLY A 153 0.66 0.20 6.43
N HIS A 154 -0.38 -0.39 7.03
CA HIS A 154 -0.38 -0.77 8.45
C HIS A 154 0.66 -1.85 8.83
N THR A 155 1.28 -2.52 7.84
CA THR A 155 2.39 -3.44 8.11
C THR A 155 3.76 -2.77 8.07
N MET A 156 3.86 -1.54 7.59
CA MET A 156 5.14 -0.85 7.36
C MET A 156 5.76 -0.32 8.66
N LEU A 157 7.08 -0.49 8.74
CA LEU A 157 7.99 0.26 9.61
C LEU A 157 9.13 0.78 8.74
N PHE A 158 9.42 2.07 8.80
CA PHE A 158 10.45 2.67 7.94
C PHE A 158 11.36 3.62 8.71
N LYS A 159 12.59 3.80 8.21
CA LYS A 159 13.53 4.81 8.74
C LYS A 159 12.96 6.20 8.48
N ARG A 160 12.90 7.05 9.51
CA ARG A 160 12.37 8.42 9.37
C ARG A 160 13.05 9.19 8.23
N ALA A 161 14.33 8.96 8.01
CA ALA A 161 15.10 9.55 6.90
C ALA A 161 14.56 9.19 5.48
N LEU A 162 13.67 8.20 5.35
CA LEU A 162 12.99 7.93 4.08
C LEU A 162 12.12 9.11 3.63
N LEU A 163 11.58 9.90 4.57
CA LEU A 163 10.77 11.07 4.24
C LEU A 163 11.56 12.11 3.44
N ASP A 164 12.88 12.21 3.66
CA ASP A 164 13.77 13.13 2.94
C ASP A 164 14.02 12.68 1.48
N LYS A 165 13.66 11.42 1.14
CA LYS A 165 13.76 10.87 -0.21
C LYS A 165 12.48 11.02 -1.04
N ILE A 166 11.39 11.46 -0.40
CA ILE A 166 10.12 11.70 -1.09
C ILE A 166 10.11 13.13 -1.60
N PRO A 167 10.18 13.36 -2.93
CA PRO A 167 10.11 14.71 -3.45
C PRO A 167 8.71 15.26 -3.24
N ASP A 168 8.58 16.49 -2.76
CA ASP A 168 7.31 17.21 -2.56
C ASP A 168 6.07 16.33 -2.31
N TRP A 169 6.01 15.71 -1.13
CA TRP A 169 4.93 14.79 -0.78
C TRP A 169 3.51 15.41 -0.92
N ARG A 170 3.37 16.75 -0.75
CA ARG A 170 2.09 17.45 -0.89
C ARG A 170 1.56 17.32 -2.31
N TYR A 171 2.43 17.52 -3.29
CA TYR A 171 2.09 17.34 -4.70
C TYR A 171 1.74 15.86 -5.00
N TRP A 172 2.58 14.92 -4.56
CA TRP A 172 2.39 13.50 -4.89
C TRP A 172 1.24 12.83 -4.14
N SER A 173 0.85 13.34 -2.97
CA SER A 173 -0.30 12.83 -2.21
C SER A 173 -1.64 12.99 -2.92
N ASP A 174 -1.73 13.84 -3.93
CA ASP A 174 -2.93 14.00 -4.76
C ASP A 174 -3.06 12.90 -5.83
N TYR A 175 -1.96 12.18 -6.12
CA TYR A 175 -1.90 11.17 -7.18
C TYR A 175 -1.71 9.74 -6.66
N PHE A 176 -0.99 9.56 -5.57
CA PHE A 176 -0.66 8.25 -5.00
C PHE A 176 -1.08 8.15 -3.55
N LEU A 177 -1.51 6.95 -3.14
CA LEU A 177 -1.71 6.65 -1.73
C LEU A 177 -0.36 6.70 -1.00
N TYR A 178 -0.39 7.11 0.27
CA TYR A 178 0.81 7.27 1.09
C TYR A 178 1.68 6.01 1.15
N ASP A 179 1.06 4.84 1.30
CA ASP A 179 1.74 3.55 1.37
C ASP A 179 2.33 3.14 0.01
N HIS A 180 1.61 3.41 -1.08
CA HIS A 180 2.08 3.16 -2.43
C HIS A 180 3.26 4.07 -2.79
N LEU A 181 3.21 5.35 -2.42
CA LEU A 181 4.31 6.29 -2.66
C LEU A 181 5.57 5.88 -1.89
N LEU A 182 5.45 5.51 -0.60
CA LEU A 182 6.56 4.99 0.20
C LEU A 182 7.17 3.74 -0.45
N GLN A 183 6.33 2.82 -0.93
CA GLN A 183 6.78 1.59 -1.58
C GLN A 183 7.51 1.87 -2.90
N ILE A 184 6.97 2.74 -3.77
CA ILE A 184 7.63 3.13 -5.03
C ILE A 184 9.02 3.71 -4.73
N VAL A 185 9.12 4.64 -3.79
CA VAL A 185 10.40 5.27 -3.46
C VAL A 185 11.39 4.25 -2.92
N VAL A 186 11.00 3.42 -1.94
CA VAL A 186 11.93 2.48 -1.32
C VAL A 186 12.39 1.38 -2.28
N GLU A 187 11.51 0.90 -3.15
CA GLU A 187 11.85 -0.10 -4.17
C GLU A 187 12.71 0.48 -5.30
N SER A 188 12.61 1.78 -5.58
CA SER A 188 13.52 2.47 -6.51
C SER A 188 14.97 2.43 -6.07
N TYR A 189 15.23 2.28 -4.78
CA TYR A 189 16.55 2.13 -4.19
C TYR A 189 16.89 0.70 -3.76
N GLU A 190 15.99 -0.26 -4.00
CA GLU A 190 16.14 -1.67 -3.58
C GLU A 190 16.37 -1.81 -2.06
N LYS A 191 15.71 -0.94 -1.25
CA LYS A 191 15.88 -0.85 0.21
C LYS A 191 14.66 -1.34 1.00
N LEU A 192 14.01 -2.42 0.51
CA LEU A 192 12.86 -3.08 1.13
C LEU A 192 13.26 -4.41 1.75
N VAL A 193 12.86 -4.65 3.00
CA VAL A 193 12.84 -5.98 3.63
C VAL A 193 11.38 -6.38 3.87
N TYR A 194 11.06 -7.63 3.58
CA TYR A 194 9.73 -8.17 3.83
C TYR A 194 9.81 -9.45 4.66
N LEU A 195 9.11 -9.45 5.78
CA LEU A 195 9.03 -10.59 6.68
C LEU A 195 7.93 -11.55 6.22
N ASP A 196 8.27 -12.81 6.12
CA ASP A 196 7.30 -13.89 5.86
C ASP A 196 6.59 -14.29 7.17
N ARG A 197 6.00 -13.28 7.82
CA ARG A 197 5.29 -13.39 9.10
C ARG A 197 4.08 -12.47 9.10
N VAL A 198 3.01 -12.92 9.74
CA VAL A 198 1.86 -12.05 10.03
C VAL A 198 2.28 -11.03 11.06
N LEU A 199 2.16 -9.75 10.70
CA LEU A 199 2.44 -8.60 11.57
C LEU A 199 1.17 -7.96 12.09
N VAL A 200 0.08 -8.06 11.32
CA VAL A 200 -1.19 -7.40 11.60
C VAL A 200 -2.35 -8.33 11.26
N ASN A 201 -3.28 -8.45 12.19
CA ASN A 201 -4.58 -9.03 11.94
C ASN A 201 -5.51 -7.91 11.47
N GLN A 202 -5.79 -7.88 10.16
CA GLN A 202 -6.60 -6.86 9.51
C GLN A 202 -8.09 -7.12 9.69
N ARG A 203 -8.79 -6.18 10.29
CA ARG A 203 -10.23 -6.27 10.42
C ARG A 203 -10.93 -5.91 9.11
N ARG A 204 -11.82 -6.79 8.68
CA ARG A 204 -12.68 -6.57 7.50
C ARG A 204 -14.10 -6.26 7.96
N HIS A 205 -14.63 -5.13 7.54
CA HIS A 205 -16.00 -4.68 7.82
C HIS A 205 -16.55 -3.85 6.65
N LEU A 206 -17.86 -3.76 6.52
CA LEU A 206 -18.52 -3.13 5.37
C LEU A 206 -18.20 -1.64 5.18
N GLN A 207 -17.77 -0.96 6.24
CA GLN A 207 -17.42 0.46 6.23
C GLN A 207 -15.93 0.72 5.95
N ALA A 208 -15.09 -0.35 5.84
CA ALA A 208 -13.67 -0.17 5.55
C ALA A 208 -13.48 0.38 4.13
N VAL A 209 -12.61 1.38 3.99
CA VAL A 209 -12.33 2.06 2.70
C VAL A 209 -11.94 1.07 1.60
N THR A 210 -11.24 -0.01 1.97
CA THR A 210 -10.73 -1.03 1.03
C THR A 210 -11.57 -2.29 1.00
N TYR A 211 -12.76 -2.31 1.66
CA TYR A 211 -13.58 -3.50 1.63
C TYR A 211 -14.16 -3.73 0.24
N SER A 212 -13.88 -4.87 -0.32
CA SER A 212 -14.60 -5.45 -1.45
C SER A 212 -14.92 -6.90 -1.12
N GLU A 213 -16.07 -7.39 -1.53
CA GLU A 213 -16.36 -8.82 -1.39
C GLU A 213 -15.28 -9.64 -2.09
N PRO A 214 -14.75 -10.71 -1.47
CA PRO A 214 -13.79 -11.58 -2.12
C PRO A 214 -14.42 -12.15 -3.39
N MET A 215 -13.80 -11.86 -4.55
CA MET A 215 -14.22 -12.47 -5.79
C MET A 215 -13.96 -13.97 -5.74
N ASN A 216 -14.86 -14.76 -6.35
CA ASN A 216 -14.63 -16.19 -6.49
C ASN A 216 -13.49 -16.44 -7.48
N TYR A 217 -12.29 -16.68 -6.95
CA TYR A 217 -11.08 -16.94 -7.74
C TYR A 217 -10.94 -18.38 -8.22
N ALA A 218 -12.01 -19.20 -8.12
CA ALA A 218 -11.96 -20.56 -8.67
C ALA A 218 -11.58 -20.49 -10.16
N LYS A 219 -10.48 -21.18 -10.53
CA LYS A 219 -9.95 -21.23 -11.90
C LYS A 219 -10.81 -22.13 -12.78
N THR A 220 -12.05 -21.75 -13.01
CA THR A 220 -12.91 -22.44 -13.98
C THR A 220 -12.83 -21.71 -15.33
N PRO A 221 -13.04 -22.40 -16.46
CA PRO A 221 -13.07 -21.77 -17.79
C PRO A 221 -14.08 -20.62 -17.88
N LEU A 222 -15.24 -20.76 -17.24
CA LEU A 222 -16.29 -19.72 -17.18
C LEU A 222 -15.81 -18.47 -16.45
N ASN A 223 -15.17 -18.63 -15.28
CA ASN A 223 -14.62 -17.50 -14.53
C ASN A 223 -13.48 -16.81 -15.28
N MET A 224 -12.70 -17.57 -16.05
CA MET A 224 -11.65 -17.00 -16.90
C MET A 224 -12.23 -16.20 -18.06
N LEU A 225 -13.28 -16.71 -18.71
CA LEU A 225 -13.96 -15.97 -19.77
C LEU A 225 -14.61 -14.68 -19.24
N ASP A 226 -15.31 -14.77 -18.11
CA ASP A 226 -15.88 -13.60 -17.43
C ASP A 226 -14.82 -12.56 -17.11
N TYR A 227 -13.68 -12.98 -16.56
CA TYR A 227 -12.55 -12.08 -16.28
C TYR A 227 -12.04 -11.40 -17.56
N LEU A 228 -11.87 -12.13 -18.66
CA LEU A 228 -11.42 -11.56 -19.94
C LEU A 228 -12.44 -10.54 -20.49
N CYS A 229 -13.72 -10.90 -20.52
CA CYS A 229 -14.78 -10.01 -20.99
C CYS A 229 -14.86 -8.73 -20.14
N ARG A 230 -14.82 -8.87 -18.82
CA ARG A 230 -14.90 -7.76 -17.87
C ARG A 230 -13.70 -6.81 -17.99
N THR A 231 -12.48 -7.35 -18.00
CA THR A 231 -11.28 -6.51 -18.12
C THR A 231 -11.19 -5.82 -19.49
N PHE A 232 -11.68 -6.47 -20.55
CA PHE A 232 -11.79 -5.82 -21.85
C PHE A 232 -12.82 -4.70 -21.87
N ALA A 233 -13.96 -4.87 -21.19
CA ALA A 233 -14.97 -3.81 -21.02
C ALA A 233 -14.39 -2.60 -20.25
N TYR A 234 -13.65 -2.85 -19.14
CA TYR A 234 -12.97 -1.79 -18.40
C TYR A 234 -11.95 -1.05 -19.25
N TYR A 235 -11.12 -1.78 -19.99
CA TYR A 235 -10.13 -1.18 -20.88
C TYR A 235 -10.74 -0.29 -21.98
N ARG A 236 -11.96 -0.60 -22.43
CA ARG A 236 -12.68 0.22 -23.41
C ARG A 236 -13.40 1.42 -22.79
N HIS A 237 -13.61 1.42 -21.49
CA HIS A 237 -14.34 2.49 -20.81
C HIS A 237 -13.53 3.79 -20.82
N PRO A 238 -14.08 4.93 -21.34
CA PRO A 238 -13.32 6.18 -21.50
C PRO A 238 -12.68 6.69 -20.21
N LYS A 239 -13.45 6.76 -19.12
CA LYS A 239 -12.96 7.23 -17.81
C LYS A 239 -11.83 6.34 -17.24
N VAL A 240 -11.91 5.01 -17.43
CA VAL A 240 -10.86 4.09 -16.99
C VAL A 240 -9.57 4.33 -17.76
N ARG A 241 -9.67 4.52 -19.09
CA ARG A 241 -8.51 4.84 -19.93
C ARG A 241 -7.88 6.17 -19.56
N GLU A 242 -8.68 7.19 -19.37
CA GLU A 242 -8.23 8.51 -18.92
C GLU A 242 -7.50 8.41 -17.57
N GLY A 243 -8.08 7.68 -16.60
CA GLY A 243 -7.47 7.44 -15.31
C GLY A 243 -6.14 6.68 -15.40
N MET A 244 -6.06 5.64 -16.26
CA MET A 244 -4.81 4.92 -16.53
C MET A 244 -3.74 5.84 -17.14
N ASP A 245 -4.12 6.62 -18.15
CA ASP A 245 -3.21 7.54 -18.82
C ASP A 245 -2.66 8.61 -17.87
N ALA A 246 -3.52 9.19 -17.03
CA ALA A 246 -3.14 10.16 -16.01
C ALA A 246 -2.19 9.54 -14.98
N TYR A 247 -2.53 8.35 -14.47
CA TYR A 247 -1.72 7.64 -13.50
C TYR A 247 -0.32 7.32 -14.03
N PHE A 248 -0.20 6.69 -15.20
CA PHE A 248 1.11 6.32 -15.75
C PHE A 248 1.94 7.53 -16.19
N SER A 249 1.31 8.63 -16.59
CA SER A 249 2.00 9.90 -16.84
C SER A 249 2.62 10.44 -15.55
N LYS A 250 1.86 10.47 -14.45
CA LYS A 250 2.34 10.94 -13.15
C LYS A 250 3.38 10.01 -12.54
N LEU A 251 3.22 8.71 -12.73
CA LEU A 251 4.22 7.74 -12.29
C LEU A 251 5.55 7.89 -13.03
N TYR A 252 5.52 8.14 -14.34
CA TYR A 252 6.72 8.42 -15.12
C TYR A 252 7.42 9.70 -14.64
N GLU A 253 6.65 10.75 -14.35
CA GLU A 253 7.15 12.01 -13.79
C GLU A 253 7.84 11.77 -12.42
N LEU A 254 7.17 11.04 -11.51
CA LEU A 254 7.73 10.68 -10.19
C LEU A 254 9.03 9.91 -10.32
N LEU A 255 9.04 8.84 -11.11
CA LEU A 255 10.24 8.01 -11.29
C LEU A 255 11.38 8.78 -11.95
N SER A 256 11.08 9.75 -12.80
CA SER A 256 12.11 10.62 -13.41
C SER A 256 12.69 11.64 -12.42
N ALA A 257 11.95 11.99 -11.37
CA ALA A 257 12.41 12.87 -10.31
C ALA A 257 13.25 12.15 -9.22
N ILE A 258 13.17 10.81 -9.14
CA ILE A 258 13.93 10.02 -8.17
C ILE A 258 15.33 9.73 -8.75
N PRO A 259 16.43 10.19 -8.12
CA PRO A 259 17.79 9.97 -8.61
C PRO A 259 18.31 8.56 -8.21
N ALA A 260 17.82 7.52 -8.87
CA ALA A 260 18.25 6.14 -8.63
C ALA A 260 18.55 5.42 -9.95
N ASP A 261 19.66 4.70 -10.02
CA ASP A 261 20.14 4.05 -11.24
C ASP A 261 19.27 2.87 -11.72
N THR A 262 18.49 2.29 -10.81
CA THR A 262 17.69 1.08 -11.05
C THR A 262 16.38 1.33 -11.81
N ILE A 263 15.95 2.59 -11.96
CA ILE A 263 14.63 2.95 -12.50
C ILE A 263 14.52 3.06 -14.02
N SER A 264 15.62 2.99 -14.76
CA SER A 264 15.57 3.20 -16.22
C SER A 264 14.62 2.25 -16.97
N ARG A 265 14.58 0.96 -16.59
CA ARG A 265 13.69 -0.05 -17.22
C ARG A 265 12.23 0.17 -16.85
N THR A 266 11.97 0.57 -15.63
CA THR A 266 10.63 0.84 -15.10
C THR A 266 10.07 2.13 -15.69
N ASN A 267 10.89 3.16 -15.87
CA ASN A 267 10.53 4.36 -16.60
C ASN A 267 10.11 4.03 -18.05
N ALA A 268 10.84 3.14 -18.71
CA ALA A 268 10.48 2.67 -20.05
C ALA A 268 9.11 1.96 -20.07
N LEU A 269 8.79 1.16 -19.03
CA LEU A 269 7.49 0.50 -18.91
C LEU A 269 6.36 1.52 -18.70
N CYS A 270 6.53 2.48 -17.82
CA CYS A 270 5.55 3.55 -17.57
C CYS A 270 5.30 4.39 -18.82
N LEU A 271 6.38 4.79 -19.51
CA LEU A 271 6.29 5.52 -20.77
C LEU A 271 5.57 4.71 -21.84
N ALA A 272 5.84 3.41 -21.95
CA ALA A 272 5.19 2.52 -22.91
C ALA A 272 3.69 2.39 -22.61
N PHE A 273 3.26 2.31 -21.34
CA PHE A 273 1.84 2.37 -20.96
C PHE A 273 1.19 3.67 -21.40
N TYR A 274 1.79 4.79 -21.08
CA TYR A 274 1.28 6.11 -21.46
C TYR A 274 1.17 6.30 -22.96
N GLN A 275 2.19 5.89 -23.73
CA GLN A 275 2.23 6.02 -25.19
C GLN A 275 1.35 5.02 -25.93
N SER A 276 0.94 3.91 -25.28
CA SER A 276 0.19 2.82 -25.94
C SER A 276 -1.16 3.26 -26.53
N LYS A 277 -1.72 4.38 -26.04
CA LYS A 277 -2.97 4.95 -26.57
C LYS A 277 -2.85 5.52 -27.98
N HIS A 278 -1.64 5.90 -28.41
CA HIS A 278 -1.43 6.68 -29.64
C HIS A 278 -1.33 5.81 -30.91
N SER A 279 -0.93 4.54 -30.80
CA SER A 279 -0.82 3.68 -31.97
C SER A 279 -0.85 2.18 -31.66
N VAL A 280 -1.19 1.37 -32.68
CA VAL A 280 -1.12 -0.09 -32.60
C VAL A 280 0.31 -0.56 -32.34
N LEU A 281 1.31 0.07 -32.98
CA LEU A 281 2.71 -0.25 -32.80
C LEU A 281 3.17 -0.01 -31.35
N ALA A 282 2.72 1.09 -30.73
CA ALA A 282 3.03 1.37 -29.31
C ALA A 282 2.42 0.31 -28.37
N ARG A 283 1.19 -0.16 -28.66
CA ARG A 283 0.57 -1.28 -27.93
C ARG A 283 1.35 -2.59 -28.07
N MET A 284 1.84 -2.89 -29.27
CA MET A 284 2.68 -4.07 -29.50
C MET A 284 4.02 -3.97 -28.73
N ARG A 285 4.66 -2.79 -28.73
CA ARG A 285 5.88 -2.53 -27.93
C ARG A 285 5.63 -2.73 -26.45
N LEU A 286 4.51 -2.22 -25.91
CA LEU A 286 4.12 -2.43 -24.51
C LEU A 286 3.93 -3.93 -24.21
N ALA A 287 3.21 -4.68 -25.05
CA ALA A 287 3.02 -6.12 -24.86
C ALA A 287 4.37 -6.88 -24.87
N MET A 288 5.28 -6.56 -25.80
CA MET A 288 6.61 -7.17 -25.84
C MET A 288 7.42 -6.84 -24.56
N LEU A 289 7.33 -5.61 -24.05
CA LEU A 289 8.00 -5.21 -22.81
C LEU A 289 7.43 -5.98 -21.62
N CYS A 290 6.10 -6.13 -21.53
CA CYS A 290 5.45 -6.95 -20.50
C CYS A 290 5.90 -8.42 -20.56
N VAL A 291 6.08 -8.99 -21.77
CA VAL A 291 6.62 -10.35 -21.94
C VAL A 291 8.06 -10.45 -21.41
N ARG A 292 8.90 -9.47 -21.70
CA ARG A 292 10.29 -9.43 -21.18
C ARG A 292 10.33 -9.33 -19.65
N LEU A 293 9.43 -8.58 -19.05
CA LEU A 293 9.36 -8.33 -17.61
C LEU A 293 8.41 -9.27 -16.85
N ARG A 294 7.81 -10.27 -17.52
CA ARG A 294 6.76 -11.11 -16.92
C ARG A 294 7.11 -11.76 -15.60
N ASN A 295 8.37 -12.17 -15.43
CA ASN A 295 8.84 -12.80 -14.19
C ASN A 295 8.92 -11.83 -13.00
N LYS A 296 8.92 -10.52 -13.28
CA LYS A 296 8.87 -9.45 -12.28
C LYS A 296 7.43 -8.98 -12.03
N ILE A 297 6.66 -8.81 -13.10
CA ILE A 297 5.26 -8.33 -13.04
C ILE A 297 4.33 -9.33 -12.35
N PHE A 298 4.49 -10.66 -12.59
CA PHE A 298 3.59 -11.68 -12.07
C PHE A 298 4.13 -12.34 -10.80
N TYR A 299 3.34 -13.24 -10.20
CA TYR A 299 3.73 -13.97 -9.01
C TYR A 299 4.94 -14.88 -9.28
N SER A 300 5.86 -14.96 -8.32
CA SER A 300 7.06 -15.81 -8.40
C SER A 300 6.76 -17.30 -8.51
N THR A 301 5.55 -17.72 -8.11
CA THR A 301 5.08 -19.11 -8.15
C THR A 301 4.50 -19.54 -9.51
N GLU A 302 4.54 -18.70 -10.55
CA GLU A 302 4.03 -19.06 -11.88
C GLU A 302 4.91 -20.13 -12.54
N LYS A 303 4.40 -21.37 -12.60
CA LYS A 303 5.13 -22.53 -13.11
C LYS A 303 4.99 -22.72 -14.63
N ASN A 304 3.89 -22.26 -15.22
CA ASN A 304 3.60 -22.45 -16.64
C ASN A 304 4.14 -21.28 -17.48
N LYS A 305 5.29 -21.52 -18.15
CA LYS A 305 5.98 -20.51 -18.97
C LYS A 305 5.13 -20.01 -20.13
N SER A 306 4.44 -20.89 -20.85
CA SER A 306 3.59 -20.52 -22.01
C SER A 306 2.41 -19.68 -21.56
N PHE A 307 1.75 -20.07 -20.48
CA PHE A 307 0.65 -19.31 -19.91
C PHE A 307 1.10 -17.93 -19.42
N SER A 308 2.29 -17.84 -18.82
CA SER A 308 2.85 -16.54 -18.36
C SER A 308 3.12 -15.58 -19.53
N VAL A 309 3.49 -16.09 -20.72
CA VAL A 309 3.65 -15.27 -21.94
C VAL A 309 2.30 -14.74 -22.42
N LEU A 310 1.28 -15.60 -22.55
CA LEU A 310 -0.06 -15.17 -22.97
C LEU A 310 -0.65 -14.14 -22.00
N ARG A 311 -0.48 -14.37 -20.69
CA ARG A 311 -0.88 -13.44 -19.65
C ARG A 311 -0.17 -12.09 -19.76
N ALA A 312 1.12 -12.10 -20.13
CA ALA A 312 1.91 -10.88 -20.31
C ALA A 312 1.48 -10.08 -21.55
N ILE A 313 1.13 -10.76 -22.64
CA ILE A 313 0.57 -10.13 -23.85
C ILE A 313 -0.77 -9.45 -23.53
N TYR A 314 -1.61 -10.09 -22.71
CA TYR A 314 -2.91 -9.56 -22.33
C TYR A 314 -2.82 -8.54 -21.17
N PHE A 315 -1.70 -8.45 -20.48
CA PHE A 315 -1.54 -7.61 -19.29
C PHE A 315 -1.89 -6.13 -19.50
N PRO A 316 -1.54 -5.46 -20.61
CA PRO A 316 -1.94 -4.07 -20.86
C PRO A 316 -3.46 -3.84 -20.84
N ILE A 317 -4.24 -4.87 -21.14
CA ILE A 317 -5.71 -4.84 -21.07
C ILE A 317 -6.17 -5.17 -19.66
N SER A 318 -5.70 -6.28 -19.08
CA SER A 318 -6.14 -6.74 -17.76
C SER A 318 -5.74 -5.80 -16.62
N CYS A 319 -4.69 -5.02 -16.81
CA CYS A 319 -4.27 -3.96 -15.87
C CYS A 319 -5.40 -2.94 -15.59
N SER A 320 -6.34 -2.75 -16.54
CA SER A 320 -7.50 -1.87 -16.37
C SER A 320 -8.40 -2.23 -15.18
N ASP A 321 -8.36 -3.49 -14.70
CA ASP A 321 -9.10 -3.94 -13.52
C ASP A 321 -8.70 -3.17 -12.25
N TYR A 322 -7.45 -2.75 -12.14
CA TYR A 322 -6.97 -1.92 -11.03
C TYR A 322 -7.51 -0.49 -11.07
N PHE A 323 -7.99 -0.04 -12.23
CA PHE A 323 -8.51 1.31 -12.47
C PHE A 323 -10.03 1.36 -12.63
N ARG A 324 -10.75 0.24 -12.42
CA ARG A 324 -12.21 0.16 -12.57
C ARG A 324 -13.00 1.15 -11.72
N TYR A 325 -12.43 1.58 -10.58
CA TYR A 325 -13.08 2.55 -9.69
C TYR A 325 -13.31 3.92 -10.35
N PHE A 326 -12.56 4.27 -11.41
CA PHE A 326 -12.82 5.49 -12.20
C PHE A 326 -14.17 5.47 -12.93
N MET A 327 -14.77 4.29 -13.12
CA MET A 327 -16.11 4.22 -13.73
C MET A 327 -17.18 4.88 -12.86
N TYR A 328 -16.96 4.94 -11.55
CA TYR A 328 -17.92 5.40 -10.55
C TYR A 328 -17.63 6.82 -10.04
N ARG A 329 -16.58 7.43 -10.53
CA ARG A 329 -16.23 8.84 -10.33
C ARG A 329 -16.61 9.65 -11.57
#